data_4978931c19ee055be80eacf2a7e1b0d5
#
_entry.id   4978931c19ee055be80eacf2a7e1b0d5
#
_cell.length_a   1.000
_cell.length_b   1.000
_cell.length_c   1.000
_cell.angle_alpha   90.00
_cell.angle_beta   90.00
_cell.angle_gamma   90.00
#
_symmetry.space_group_name_H-M   'P 1'
#
loop_
_entity.id
_entity.type
_entity.pdbx_description
1 polymer ?
#
loop_
_entity_poly.entity_id
_entity_poly.type
_entity_poly.pdbx_seq_one_letter_code
_entity_poly.pdbx_strand_id
1 'polypeptide(L)'
;SYSGTTYYSYGVRPTITLNGDIEVIRGNGTKETPYLLDKTTENILNKKYVGEYLNYSGYTWRIIETDDEYVKIAMNGIVKNDDGEDLITYFGKSNYYSVSQDVGKYLNTTFYNKLTNQDYILEHDFNTGRYDKTYKYDFNKIAEYKEKAKVGLLQLGELFITDVPKYFLATRTITSDNSIYEVLEEGRIYAGELTDELGLRVTMYLKPDIAILSGEGTNESPYVIE
;
A
#
# COMPACT_ATOMS: atom_id res chain seq x y z
N SER A 1 -34.40 -0.17 -0.81
CA SER A 1 -32.96 -0.05 -0.73
C SER A 1 -32.59 0.55 0.61
N TYR A 2 -31.93 -0.22 1.44
CA TYR A 2 -31.36 0.29 2.69
C TYR A 2 -30.05 0.98 2.37
N SER A 3 -29.93 2.28 2.63
CA SER A 3 -28.65 2.96 2.69
C SER A 3 -28.02 2.63 4.05
N GLY A 4 -27.01 1.77 4.05
CA GLY A 4 -26.22 1.51 5.25
C GLY A 4 -25.47 2.76 5.66
N THR A 5 -25.47 3.06 6.96
CA THR A 5 -24.60 4.07 7.55
C THR A 5 -23.22 3.47 7.79
N THR A 6 -22.17 4.27 7.74
CA THR A 6 -20.77 3.87 7.98
C THR A 6 -20.48 3.28 9.37
N TYR A 7 -21.49 3.17 10.23
CA TYR A 7 -21.39 2.59 11.58
C TYR A 7 -21.59 1.07 11.65
N TYR A 8 -21.91 0.42 10.53
CA TYR A 8 -22.11 -1.03 10.51
C TYR A 8 -20.95 -1.71 9.80
N SER A 9 -20.35 -2.69 10.45
CA SER A 9 -19.37 -3.58 9.84
C SER A 9 -20.07 -4.52 8.86
N TYR A 10 -19.81 -4.34 7.57
CA TYR A 10 -20.28 -5.22 6.51
C TYR A 10 -19.09 -5.95 5.88
N GLY A 11 -19.30 -7.24 5.59
CA GLY A 11 -18.36 -7.99 4.77
C GLY A 11 -18.36 -7.47 3.34
N VAL A 12 -17.18 -7.31 2.75
CA VAL A 12 -17.02 -6.97 1.33
C VAL A 12 -16.89 -8.27 0.52
N ARG A 13 -17.69 -8.41 -0.53
CA ARG A 13 -17.55 -9.48 -1.53
C ARG A 13 -17.18 -8.85 -2.87
N PRO A 14 -15.88 -8.72 -3.15
CA PRO A 14 -15.43 -8.17 -4.41
C PRO A 14 -15.77 -9.11 -5.57
N THR A 15 -16.03 -8.54 -6.71
CA THR A 15 -16.14 -9.26 -7.97
C THR A 15 -15.14 -8.69 -8.96
N ILE A 16 -14.52 -9.56 -9.74
CA ILE A 16 -13.60 -9.18 -10.82
C ILE A 16 -14.03 -9.88 -12.10
N THR A 17 -13.71 -9.27 -13.22
CA THR A 17 -13.85 -9.90 -14.53
C THR A 17 -12.48 -10.43 -14.96
N LEU A 18 -12.42 -11.71 -15.30
CA LEU A 18 -11.20 -12.34 -15.81
C LEU A 18 -11.25 -12.42 -17.34
N ASN A 19 -10.07 -12.46 -17.97
CA ASN A 19 -9.99 -12.78 -19.41
C ASN A 19 -10.48 -14.20 -19.65
N GLY A 20 -11.17 -14.42 -20.77
CA GLY A 20 -11.75 -15.72 -21.09
C GLY A 20 -10.76 -16.81 -21.50
N ASP A 21 -9.48 -16.43 -21.72
CA ASP A 21 -8.37 -17.30 -22.12
C ASP A 21 -7.46 -17.72 -20.95
N ILE A 22 -7.84 -17.38 -19.71
CA ILE A 22 -7.08 -17.81 -18.52
C ILE A 22 -7.26 -19.31 -18.32
N GLU A 23 -6.15 -20.02 -18.24
CA GLU A 23 -6.13 -21.46 -17.96
C GLU A 23 -6.22 -21.76 -16.47
N VAL A 24 -6.97 -22.79 -16.12
CA VAL A 24 -7.01 -23.37 -14.77
C VAL A 24 -5.91 -24.40 -14.67
N ILE A 25 -4.89 -24.12 -13.88
CA ILE A 25 -3.73 -25.02 -13.70
C ILE A 25 -4.09 -26.19 -12.78
N ARG A 26 -4.82 -25.91 -11.70
CA ARG A 26 -5.24 -26.90 -10.72
C ARG A 26 -6.40 -26.39 -9.87
N GLY A 27 -6.94 -27.26 -9.03
CA GLY A 27 -8.07 -26.99 -8.15
C GLY A 27 -9.38 -27.44 -8.76
N ASN A 28 -10.41 -27.51 -7.93
CA ASN A 28 -11.75 -27.94 -8.33
C ASN A 28 -12.83 -26.89 -7.99
N GLY A 29 -12.41 -25.69 -7.56
CA GLY A 29 -13.29 -24.59 -7.24
C GLY A 29 -13.96 -24.68 -5.87
N THR A 30 -13.60 -25.66 -5.04
CA THR A 30 -14.08 -25.73 -3.67
C THR A 30 -13.28 -24.79 -2.76
N LYS A 31 -13.79 -24.53 -1.55
CA LYS A 31 -13.10 -23.73 -0.56
C LYS A 31 -11.75 -24.35 -0.16
N GLU A 32 -11.69 -25.67 -0.10
CA GLU A 32 -10.50 -26.45 0.28
C GLU A 32 -9.49 -26.54 -0.86
N THR A 33 -9.96 -26.56 -2.12
CA THR A 33 -9.14 -26.64 -3.32
C THR A 33 -9.62 -25.62 -4.37
N PRO A 34 -9.41 -24.31 -4.11
CA PRO A 34 -9.80 -23.29 -5.07
C PRO A 34 -9.06 -23.45 -6.40
N TYR A 35 -9.63 -22.95 -7.47
CA TYR A 35 -8.94 -22.91 -8.75
C TYR A 35 -7.68 -22.07 -8.67
N LEU A 36 -6.55 -22.64 -9.08
CA LEU A 36 -5.32 -21.91 -9.37
C LEU A 36 -5.35 -21.57 -10.86
N LEU A 37 -5.41 -20.30 -11.15
CA LEU A 37 -5.32 -19.77 -12.50
C LEU A 37 -3.86 -19.60 -12.90
N ASP A 38 -3.62 -19.45 -14.20
CA ASP A 38 -2.29 -19.36 -14.78
C ASP A 38 -1.25 -18.70 -13.87
N LYS A 39 -0.18 -19.43 -13.54
CA LYS A 39 0.93 -18.91 -12.77
C LYS A 39 2.09 -18.63 -13.71
N THR A 40 2.48 -17.38 -13.83
CA THR A 40 3.70 -17.05 -14.59
C THR A 40 4.89 -17.84 -14.03
N THR A 41 5.65 -18.45 -14.91
CA THR A 41 6.89 -19.15 -14.58
C THR A 41 8.10 -18.20 -14.59
N GLU A 42 7.91 -16.97 -15.03
CA GLU A 42 8.97 -15.97 -15.05
C GLU A 42 9.28 -15.53 -13.62
N ASN A 43 10.56 -15.65 -13.25
CA ASN A 43 11.06 -15.31 -11.91
C ASN A 43 11.50 -13.84 -11.83
N ILE A 44 10.66 -12.94 -12.33
CA ILE A 44 10.86 -11.50 -12.23
C ILE A 44 9.63 -10.84 -11.60
N LEU A 45 9.85 -9.70 -10.92
CA LEU A 45 8.88 -9.14 -10.00
C LEU A 45 7.60 -8.64 -10.70
N ASN A 46 7.71 -7.99 -11.87
CA ASN A 46 6.54 -7.47 -12.58
C ASN A 46 5.65 -8.54 -13.24
N LYS A 47 6.08 -9.81 -13.23
CA LYS A 47 5.26 -10.94 -13.68
C LYS A 47 4.54 -11.64 -12.51
N LYS A 48 4.55 -11.02 -11.34
CA LYS A 48 3.83 -11.48 -10.16
C LYS A 48 2.52 -10.72 -9.99
N TYR A 49 1.62 -11.28 -9.17
CA TYR A 49 0.25 -10.76 -9.08
C TYR A 49 0.07 -9.78 -7.93
N VAL A 50 -0.83 -8.83 -8.14
CA VAL A 50 -1.31 -7.95 -7.07
C VAL A 50 -1.92 -8.81 -5.96
N GLY A 51 -1.53 -8.53 -4.72
CA GLY A 51 -1.94 -9.28 -3.53
C GLY A 51 -0.91 -10.28 -3.03
N GLU A 52 0.10 -10.63 -3.83
CA GLU A 52 1.20 -11.50 -3.40
C GLU A 52 2.18 -10.75 -2.50
N TYR A 53 2.94 -11.54 -1.72
CA TYR A 53 3.85 -11.03 -0.70
C TYR A 53 5.30 -11.19 -1.13
N LEU A 54 6.14 -10.24 -0.70
CA LEU A 54 7.60 -10.33 -0.84
C LEU A 54 8.30 -9.85 0.44
N ASN A 55 9.50 -10.37 0.67
CA ASN A 55 10.43 -9.88 1.66
C ASN A 55 11.46 -8.99 0.97
N TYR A 56 11.62 -7.79 1.50
CA TYR A 56 12.60 -6.83 1.06
C TYR A 56 13.05 -5.97 2.24
N SER A 57 14.36 -5.86 2.41
CA SER A 57 14.97 -5.02 3.45
C SER A 57 14.51 -5.33 4.87
N GLY A 58 14.32 -6.61 5.19
CA GLY A 58 13.88 -7.06 6.51
C GLY A 58 12.40 -6.85 6.84
N TYR A 59 11.62 -6.36 5.88
CA TYR A 59 10.17 -6.18 6.00
C TYR A 59 9.43 -7.09 5.04
N THR A 60 8.20 -7.45 5.39
CA THR A 60 7.24 -8.08 4.48
C THR A 60 6.42 -7.01 3.79
N TRP A 61 6.29 -7.14 2.50
CA TRP A 61 5.55 -6.21 1.63
C TRP A 61 4.48 -6.96 0.85
N ARG A 62 3.49 -6.23 0.40
CA ARG A 62 2.47 -6.74 -0.50
C ARG A 62 2.51 -5.99 -1.82
N ILE A 63 2.46 -6.72 -2.92
CA ILE A 63 2.35 -6.14 -4.26
C ILE A 63 0.95 -5.52 -4.39
N ILE A 64 0.88 -4.24 -4.74
CA ILE A 64 -0.40 -3.52 -4.88
C ILE A 64 -0.67 -3.02 -6.29
N GLU A 65 0.35 -2.93 -7.12
CA GLU A 65 0.25 -2.58 -8.52
C GLU A 65 1.44 -3.14 -9.28
N THR A 66 1.23 -3.58 -10.51
CA THR A 66 2.30 -4.05 -11.42
C THR A 66 2.07 -3.52 -12.81
N ASP A 67 3.11 -3.04 -13.45
CA ASP A 67 3.14 -2.76 -14.88
C ASP A 67 4.53 -3.04 -15.48
N ASP A 68 4.77 -2.63 -16.71
CA ASP A 68 6.04 -2.88 -17.38
C ASP A 68 7.17 -1.93 -16.94
N GLU A 69 6.85 -0.85 -16.23
CA GLU A 69 7.80 0.18 -15.80
C GLU A 69 8.15 0.06 -14.31
N TYR A 70 7.23 -0.47 -13.48
CA TYR A 70 7.43 -0.61 -12.03
C TYR A 70 6.56 -1.69 -11.40
N VAL A 71 6.90 -2.01 -10.16
CA VAL A 71 6.03 -2.74 -9.22
C VAL A 71 5.84 -1.90 -7.97
N LYS A 72 4.60 -1.53 -7.65
CA LYS A 72 4.29 -0.82 -6.42
C LYS A 72 4.03 -1.80 -5.30
N ILE A 73 4.68 -1.56 -4.17
CA ILE A 73 4.56 -2.37 -2.96
C ILE A 73 4.10 -1.54 -1.77
N ALA A 74 3.35 -2.17 -0.88
CA ALA A 74 2.93 -1.60 0.40
C ALA A 74 3.46 -2.47 1.54
N MET A 75 3.99 -1.84 2.58
CA MET A 75 4.46 -2.53 3.78
C MET A 75 3.31 -3.30 4.44
N ASN A 76 3.54 -4.55 4.77
CA ASN A 76 2.61 -5.38 5.54
C ASN A 76 2.87 -5.21 7.03
N GLY A 77 2.72 -3.98 7.51
CA GLY A 77 3.02 -3.57 8.88
C GLY A 77 3.25 -2.07 8.97
N ILE A 78 3.82 -1.67 10.09
CA ILE A 78 4.21 -0.29 10.42
C ILE A 78 5.74 -0.21 10.45
N VAL A 79 6.29 0.92 10.03
CA VAL A 79 7.72 1.21 10.15
C VAL A 79 8.17 1.01 11.60
N LYS A 80 9.30 0.34 11.79
CA LYS A 80 9.86 0.12 13.12
C LYS A 80 10.82 1.23 13.52
N ASN A 81 10.81 1.57 14.83
CA ASN A 81 11.82 2.41 15.46
C ASN A 81 13.14 1.63 15.67
N ASP A 82 14.12 2.25 16.31
CA ASP A 82 15.43 1.62 16.55
C ASP A 82 15.37 0.48 17.59
N ASP A 83 14.32 0.43 18.39
CA ASP A 83 14.06 -0.63 19.37
C ASP A 83 13.27 -1.81 18.78
N GLY A 84 12.87 -1.72 17.50
CA GLY A 84 12.10 -2.74 16.80
C GLY A 84 10.59 -2.69 17.06
N GLU A 85 10.11 -1.67 17.76
CA GLU A 85 8.69 -1.41 18.00
C GLU A 85 8.07 -0.59 16.86
N ASP A 86 6.74 -0.56 16.76
CA ASP A 86 6.05 0.29 15.78
C ASP A 86 6.38 1.76 16.04
N LEU A 87 6.80 2.45 14.98
CA LEU A 87 7.04 3.88 15.04
C LEU A 87 5.70 4.62 15.05
N ILE A 88 5.34 5.14 16.20
CA ILE A 88 4.17 6.00 16.39
C ILE A 88 4.63 7.45 16.42
N THR A 89 4.01 8.30 15.60
CA THR A 89 4.45 9.69 15.44
C THR A 89 3.27 10.57 14.99
N TYR A 90 3.49 11.88 15.01
CA TYR A 90 2.60 12.87 14.40
C TYR A 90 2.84 12.95 12.90
N PHE A 91 1.79 13.32 12.12
CA PHE A 91 1.98 13.52 10.68
C PHE A 91 2.93 14.68 10.38
N GLY A 92 2.76 15.81 11.06
CA GLY A 92 3.62 16.97 10.91
C GLY A 92 2.91 18.31 11.10
N LYS A 93 3.49 19.37 10.55
CA LYS A 93 2.98 20.75 10.67
C LYS A 93 1.98 21.11 9.57
N SER A 94 1.89 20.30 8.54
CA SER A 94 1.07 20.50 7.36
C SER A 94 0.51 19.17 6.88
N ASN A 95 -0.66 19.17 6.28
CA ASN A 95 -1.24 17.97 5.69
C ASN A 95 -0.66 17.61 4.29
N TYR A 96 0.38 18.31 3.87
CA TYR A 96 1.12 17.97 2.67
C TYR A 96 2.20 16.95 2.97
N TYR A 97 2.09 15.78 2.36
CA TYR A 97 3.24 14.89 2.31
C TYR A 97 4.32 15.54 1.43
N SER A 98 5.50 15.78 1.99
CA SER A 98 6.62 16.34 1.24
C SER A 98 7.95 15.76 1.75
N VAL A 99 8.84 15.43 0.82
CA VAL A 99 10.19 14.90 1.13
C VAL A 99 11.07 15.91 1.88
N SER A 100 10.69 17.18 1.92
CA SER A 100 11.45 18.24 2.57
C SER A 100 11.12 18.44 4.05
N GLN A 101 10.02 17.88 4.55
CA GLN A 101 9.52 18.13 5.90
C GLN A 101 8.85 16.93 6.57
N ASP A 102 8.82 16.92 7.89
CA ASP A 102 8.05 16.05 8.77
C ASP A 102 8.16 14.55 8.37
N VAL A 103 7.05 13.83 8.30
CA VAL A 103 6.98 12.41 7.95
C VAL A 103 7.64 12.12 6.60
N GLY A 104 7.39 12.93 5.57
CA GLY A 104 7.97 12.70 4.26
C GLY A 104 9.50 12.80 4.26
N LYS A 105 10.06 13.78 5.00
CA LYS A 105 11.50 13.90 5.18
C LYS A 105 12.07 12.68 5.93
N TYR A 106 11.43 12.27 7.02
CA TYR A 106 11.87 11.10 7.78
C TYR A 106 11.91 9.85 6.88
N LEU A 107 10.85 9.61 6.11
CA LEU A 107 10.75 8.43 5.24
C LEU A 107 11.77 8.44 4.11
N ASN A 108 12.07 9.61 3.52
CA ASN A 108 12.99 9.73 2.40
C ASN A 108 14.45 9.99 2.80
N THR A 109 14.74 10.07 4.10
CA THR A 109 16.11 10.15 4.65
C THR A 109 16.36 9.02 5.64
N THR A 110 15.83 9.09 6.85
CA THR A 110 16.15 8.15 7.93
C THR A 110 15.70 6.73 7.61
N PHE A 111 14.45 6.54 7.21
CA PHE A 111 13.94 5.22 6.87
C PHE A 111 14.60 4.70 5.59
N TYR A 112 14.62 5.49 4.51
CA TYR A 112 15.24 5.10 3.24
C TYR A 112 16.69 4.64 3.40
N ASN A 113 17.48 5.36 4.21
CA ASN A 113 18.90 5.03 4.44
C ASN A 113 19.11 3.72 5.23
N LYS A 114 18.07 3.18 5.87
CA LYS A 114 18.11 1.86 6.54
C LYS A 114 17.79 0.70 5.59
N LEU A 115 17.25 1.01 4.40
CA LEU A 115 16.90 -0.03 3.43
C LEU A 115 18.16 -0.56 2.74
N THR A 116 18.18 -1.88 2.51
CA THR A 116 19.18 -2.57 1.69
C THR A 116 18.85 -2.42 0.21
N ASN A 117 19.79 -2.77 -0.67
CA ASN A 117 19.56 -2.79 -2.13
C ASN A 117 18.72 -1.62 -2.66
N GLN A 118 19.07 -0.39 -2.24
CA GLN A 118 18.35 0.84 -2.59
C GLN A 118 18.23 1.07 -4.11
N ASP A 119 19.09 0.43 -4.89
CA ASP A 119 19.04 0.46 -6.36
C ASP A 119 17.78 -0.19 -6.94
N TYR A 120 17.06 -0.97 -6.16
CA TYR A 120 15.76 -1.53 -6.54
C TYR A 120 14.65 -0.48 -6.53
N ILE A 121 14.80 0.59 -5.74
CA ILE A 121 13.77 1.60 -5.52
C ILE A 121 13.83 2.66 -6.62
N LEU A 122 12.67 2.88 -7.24
CA LEU A 122 12.48 3.99 -8.19
C LEU A 122 12.04 5.25 -7.45
N GLU A 123 12.59 6.38 -7.85
CA GLU A 123 12.00 7.67 -7.53
C GLU A 123 10.78 7.89 -8.44
N HIS A 124 9.61 8.06 -7.85
CA HIS A 124 8.34 8.11 -8.55
C HIS A 124 7.43 9.22 -8.03
N ASP A 125 6.45 9.61 -8.84
CA ASP A 125 5.43 10.58 -8.46
C ASP A 125 4.36 9.91 -7.59
N PHE A 126 4.25 10.35 -6.32
CA PHE A 126 3.15 9.97 -5.43
C PHE A 126 2.06 11.02 -5.48
N ASN A 127 0.82 10.63 -5.71
CA ASN A 127 -0.30 11.56 -5.63
C ASN A 127 -0.68 11.77 -4.15
N THR A 128 -0.45 12.98 -3.67
CA THR A 128 -0.72 13.41 -2.29
C THR A 128 -1.84 14.46 -2.24
N GLY A 129 -2.70 14.46 -3.26
CA GLY A 129 -3.79 15.40 -3.42
C GLY A 129 -4.93 15.19 -2.43
N ARG A 130 -5.97 16.00 -2.59
CA ARG A 130 -7.20 15.92 -1.80
C ARG A 130 -8.20 14.99 -2.46
N TYR A 131 -8.87 14.17 -1.65
CA TYR A 131 -10.03 13.45 -2.12
C TYR A 131 -11.15 14.44 -2.47
N ASP A 132 -11.67 14.38 -3.69
CA ASP A 132 -12.77 15.23 -4.14
C ASP A 132 -14.11 14.51 -3.91
N LYS A 133 -14.87 14.99 -2.94
CA LYS A 133 -16.20 14.45 -2.60
C LYS A 133 -17.23 14.53 -3.73
N THR A 134 -16.96 15.32 -4.80
CA THR A 134 -17.86 15.38 -5.97
C THR A 134 -17.87 14.06 -6.72
N TYR A 135 -16.82 13.29 -6.62
CA TYR A 135 -16.67 11.94 -7.22
C TYR A 135 -17.21 10.81 -6.34
N LYS A 136 -18.19 11.05 -5.52
CA LYS A 136 -18.93 10.13 -4.64
C LYS A 136 -18.47 8.67 -4.73
N TYR A 137 -17.78 8.20 -3.68
CA TYR A 137 -17.34 6.80 -3.52
C TYR A 137 -16.25 6.30 -4.50
N ASP A 138 -15.73 7.12 -5.39
CA ASP A 138 -14.54 6.79 -6.17
C ASP A 138 -13.29 7.32 -5.46
N PHE A 139 -12.74 6.50 -4.57
CA PHE A 139 -11.57 6.85 -3.76
C PHE A 139 -10.27 7.01 -4.57
N ASN A 140 -10.29 6.66 -5.85
CA ASN A 140 -9.18 6.91 -6.77
C ASN A 140 -9.22 8.31 -7.39
N LYS A 141 -10.33 9.03 -7.25
CA LYS A 141 -10.49 10.40 -7.71
C LYS A 141 -9.94 11.38 -6.68
N ILE A 142 -8.63 11.50 -6.65
CA ILE A 142 -7.89 12.43 -5.82
C ILE A 142 -7.44 13.59 -6.71
N ALA A 143 -7.66 14.82 -6.26
CA ALA A 143 -7.14 15.99 -6.96
C ALA A 143 -5.63 15.85 -7.13
N GLU A 144 -5.14 16.09 -8.34
CA GLU A 144 -3.74 15.86 -8.66
C GLU A 144 -2.83 16.81 -7.87
N TYR A 145 -1.98 16.23 -7.06
CA TYR A 145 -0.86 16.91 -6.43
C TYR A 145 0.25 15.87 -6.24
N LYS A 146 1.31 15.99 -6.99
CA LYS A 146 2.38 15.00 -7.05
C LYS A 146 3.57 15.44 -6.22
N GLU A 147 4.07 14.54 -5.41
CA GLU A 147 5.35 14.66 -4.73
C GLU A 147 6.28 13.58 -5.26
N LYS A 148 7.41 13.99 -5.78
CA LYS A 148 8.44 13.08 -6.28
C LYS A 148 9.26 12.55 -5.13
N ALA A 149 9.21 11.24 -4.90
CA ALA A 149 9.79 10.60 -3.73
C ALA A 149 10.24 9.17 -4.04
N LYS A 150 11.06 8.60 -3.16
CA LYS A 150 11.43 7.18 -3.16
C LYS A 150 10.52 6.35 -2.25
N VAL A 151 10.06 6.96 -1.18
CA VAL A 151 9.15 6.34 -0.21
C VAL A 151 7.95 7.24 0.00
N GLY A 152 6.76 6.70 -0.05
CA GLY A 152 5.51 7.40 0.16
C GLY A 152 4.61 6.70 1.17
N LEU A 153 3.41 7.22 1.35
CA LEU A 153 2.34 6.60 2.13
C LEU A 153 1.23 6.10 1.21
N LEU A 154 0.41 5.18 1.71
CA LEU A 154 -0.78 4.70 1.00
C LEU A 154 -1.76 5.83 0.71
N GLN A 155 -2.39 5.77 -0.44
CA GLN A 155 -3.51 6.64 -0.80
C GLN A 155 -4.84 6.01 -0.36
N LEU A 156 -5.87 6.85 -0.32
CA LEU A 156 -7.22 6.42 0.07
C LEU A 156 -7.76 5.25 -0.77
N GLY A 157 -7.46 5.21 -2.07
CA GLY A 157 -7.87 4.11 -2.97
C GLY A 157 -7.12 2.79 -2.79
N GLU A 158 -6.02 2.79 -2.03
CA GLU A 158 -5.14 1.63 -1.86
C GLU A 158 -5.38 0.86 -0.55
N LEU A 159 -6.40 1.24 0.23
CA LEU A 159 -6.64 0.73 1.59
C LEU A 159 -7.03 -0.73 1.70
N PHE A 160 -7.58 -1.31 0.65
CA PHE A 160 -8.25 -2.62 0.72
C PHE A 160 -7.30 -3.82 0.72
N ILE A 161 -6.04 -3.61 1.05
CA ILE A 161 -5.00 -4.57 0.76
C ILE A 161 -4.55 -5.35 1.99
N THR A 162 -4.75 -4.86 3.23
CA THR A 162 -4.26 -5.54 4.44
C THR A 162 -5.02 -5.13 5.72
N ASP A 163 -4.87 -5.93 6.78
CA ASP A 163 -5.49 -5.74 8.10
C ASP A 163 -4.60 -4.95 9.09
N VAL A 164 -3.73 -4.08 8.62
CA VAL A 164 -2.86 -3.29 9.51
C VAL A 164 -3.66 -2.15 10.14
N PRO A 165 -3.64 -2.00 11.48
CA PRO A 165 -4.34 -0.91 12.17
C PRO A 165 -3.54 0.39 12.20
N LYS A 166 -4.25 1.47 12.45
CA LYS A 166 -3.76 2.81 12.86
C LYS A 166 -2.54 3.35 12.10
N TYR A 167 -2.79 3.95 10.94
CA TYR A 167 -1.75 4.62 10.16
C TYR A 167 -2.30 5.81 9.37
N PHE A 168 -1.39 6.73 9.01
CA PHE A 168 -1.69 7.86 8.14
C PHE A 168 -1.74 7.48 6.67
N LEU A 169 -2.55 8.22 5.90
CA LEU A 169 -2.59 8.17 4.45
C LEU A 169 -1.86 9.37 3.83
N ALA A 170 -1.47 9.23 2.57
CA ALA A 170 -0.97 10.36 1.77
C ALA A 170 -2.08 11.31 1.34
N THR A 171 -3.34 10.87 1.36
CA THR A 171 -4.49 11.62 0.86
C THR A 171 -4.95 12.65 1.87
N ARG A 172 -4.99 13.91 1.44
CA ARG A 172 -5.46 15.03 2.26
C ARG A 172 -6.98 15.06 2.34
N THR A 173 -7.49 15.56 3.47
CA THR A 173 -8.92 15.79 3.61
C THR A 173 -9.36 17.05 2.83
N ILE A 174 -10.64 17.09 2.53
CA ILE A 174 -11.26 18.27 1.85
C ILE A 174 -11.72 19.35 2.82
N THR A 175 -11.82 19.02 4.10
CA THR A 175 -12.48 19.85 5.10
C THR A 175 -11.56 20.85 5.77
N SER A 176 -10.26 20.54 5.83
CA SER A 176 -9.30 21.37 6.56
C SER A 176 -7.87 21.17 6.06
N ASP A 177 -7.08 22.23 6.10
CA ASP A 177 -5.62 22.14 5.87
C ASP A 177 -4.87 21.58 7.08
N ASN A 178 -5.55 21.42 8.21
CA ASN A 178 -5.00 20.86 9.44
C ASN A 178 -5.41 19.40 9.68
N SER A 179 -5.95 18.73 8.68
CA SER A 179 -6.36 17.32 8.80
C SER A 179 -5.90 16.48 7.63
N ILE A 180 -5.68 15.21 7.91
CA ILE A 180 -5.26 14.17 6.97
C ILE A 180 -6.19 12.97 7.10
N TYR A 181 -6.35 12.16 6.04
CA TYR A 181 -7.02 10.88 6.22
C TYR A 181 -6.13 9.89 6.94
N GLU A 182 -6.74 9.13 7.82
CA GLU A 182 -6.12 8.08 8.61
C GLU A 182 -6.98 6.83 8.64
N VAL A 183 -6.36 5.70 8.91
CA VAL A 183 -7.02 4.42 9.14
C VAL A 183 -6.91 4.08 10.61
N LEU A 184 -8.05 3.92 11.25
CA LEU A 184 -8.16 3.52 12.65
C LEU A 184 -8.32 2.01 12.80
N GLU A 185 -8.52 1.55 14.03
CA GLU A 185 -8.87 0.17 14.32
C GLU A 185 -10.09 -0.27 13.50
N GLU A 186 -10.14 -1.54 13.12
CA GLU A 186 -11.18 -2.12 12.28
C GLU A 186 -11.24 -1.56 10.84
N GLY A 187 -10.17 -0.86 10.38
CA GLY A 187 -10.10 -0.33 9.02
C GLY A 187 -11.01 0.88 8.77
N ARG A 188 -11.49 1.55 9.80
CA ARG A 188 -12.28 2.77 9.66
C ARG A 188 -11.42 3.91 9.15
N ILE A 189 -11.89 4.59 8.11
CA ILE A 189 -11.26 5.78 7.57
C ILE A 189 -11.81 6.99 8.31
N TYR A 190 -10.92 7.83 8.79
CA TYR A 190 -11.26 9.04 9.53
C TYR A 190 -10.48 10.24 9.00
N ALA A 191 -11.03 11.44 9.16
CA ALA A 191 -10.33 12.70 8.93
C ALA A 191 -9.78 13.18 10.27
N GLY A 192 -8.57 12.74 10.59
CA GLY A 192 -7.91 13.02 11.85
C GLY A 192 -7.09 14.31 11.83
N GLU A 193 -6.56 14.66 12.98
CA GLU A 193 -5.71 15.82 13.15
C GLU A 193 -4.23 15.46 12.85
N LEU A 194 -3.45 16.45 12.42
CA LEU A 194 -2.02 16.27 12.15
C LEU A 194 -1.19 15.92 13.40
N THR A 195 -1.80 16.13 14.57
CA THR A 195 -1.23 15.85 15.90
C THR A 195 -1.67 14.50 16.47
N ASP A 196 -2.47 13.72 15.74
CA ASP A 196 -2.79 12.37 16.15
C ASP A 196 -1.54 11.49 16.08
N GLU A 197 -1.41 10.55 17.03
CA GLU A 197 -0.27 9.64 17.14
C GLU A 197 -0.59 8.32 16.45
N LEU A 198 -0.04 8.13 15.25
CA LEU A 198 -0.30 6.95 14.42
C LEU A 198 0.98 6.38 13.82
N GLY A 199 0.87 5.17 13.29
CA GLY A 199 1.94 4.50 12.58
C GLY A 199 2.19 5.05 11.19
N LEU A 200 3.34 4.68 10.63
CA LEU A 200 3.68 4.95 9.23
C LEU A 200 3.66 3.65 8.44
N ARG A 201 2.69 3.51 7.56
CA ARG A 201 2.60 2.41 6.61
C ARG A 201 2.99 2.89 5.24
N VAL A 202 4.15 2.45 4.77
CA VAL A 202 4.82 3.01 3.60
C VAL A 202 4.53 2.23 2.32
N THR A 203 4.67 2.93 1.20
CA THR A 203 4.68 2.36 -0.15
C THR A 203 5.92 2.79 -0.90
N MET A 204 6.36 1.96 -1.84
CA MET A 204 7.48 2.23 -2.73
C MET A 204 7.20 1.69 -4.12
N TYR A 205 7.91 2.22 -5.10
CA TYR A 205 7.97 1.71 -6.46
C TYR A 205 9.31 1.02 -6.66
N LEU A 206 9.28 -0.24 -7.05
CA LEU A 206 10.46 -1.04 -7.36
C LEU A 206 10.63 -1.20 -8.86
N LYS A 207 11.86 -1.45 -9.29
CA LYS A 207 12.16 -1.84 -10.68
C LYS A 207 11.37 -3.09 -11.06
N PRO A 208 10.88 -3.17 -12.30
CA PRO A 208 10.01 -4.28 -12.73
C PRO A 208 10.77 -5.60 -12.93
N ASP A 209 12.04 -5.54 -13.27
CA ASP A 209 12.89 -6.65 -13.70
C ASP A 209 13.70 -7.31 -12.56
N ILE A 210 13.36 -7.01 -11.31
CA ILE A 210 14.03 -7.62 -10.16
C ILE A 210 13.79 -9.14 -10.16
N ALA A 211 14.89 -9.89 -10.07
CA ALA A 211 14.85 -11.34 -10.01
C ALA A 211 14.29 -11.82 -8.67
N ILE A 212 13.43 -12.83 -8.72
CA ILE A 212 12.94 -13.55 -7.55
C ILE A 212 13.83 -14.75 -7.31
N LEU A 213 14.41 -14.82 -6.12
CA LEU A 213 15.35 -15.86 -5.73
C LEU A 213 14.63 -17.09 -5.19
N SER A 214 13.54 -16.90 -4.46
CA SER A 214 12.75 -17.98 -3.86
C SER A 214 11.38 -17.48 -3.40
N GLY A 215 10.57 -18.36 -2.82
CA GLY A 215 9.26 -18.05 -2.27
C GLY A 215 8.12 -18.34 -3.25
N GLU A 216 6.90 -18.32 -2.72
CA GLU A 216 5.67 -18.65 -3.45
C GLU A 216 4.71 -17.45 -3.54
N GLY A 217 5.08 -16.31 -2.95
CA GLY A 217 4.26 -15.09 -2.91
C GLY A 217 3.10 -15.15 -1.92
N THR A 218 3.05 -16.15 -1.06
CA THR A 218 2.08 -16.23 0.04
C THR A 218 2.60 -15.50 1.29
N ASN A 219 1.74 -15.23 2.25
CA ASN A 219 2.17 -14.62 3.51
C ASN A 219 3.13 -15.53 4.31
N GLU A 220 2.97 -16.86 4.19
CA GLU A 220 3.79 -17.86 4.85
C GLU A 220 5.11 -18.11 4.10
N SER A 221 5.12 -17.87 2.78
CA SER A 221 6.27 -18.05 1.90
C SER A 221 6.38 -16.87 0.93
N PRO A 222 6.70 -15.67 1.41
CA PRO A 222 6.84 -14.48 0.56
C PRO A 222 7.97 -14.66 -0.46
N TYR A 223 7.88 -13.96 -1.59
CA TYR A 223 9.00 -13.90 -2.52
C TYR A 223 10.22 -13.26 -1.86
N VAL A 224 11.39 -13.82 -2.13
CA VAL A 224 12.69 -13.28 -1.70
C VAL A 224 13.36 -12.67 -2.92
N ILE A 225 13.77 -11.42 -2.82
CA ILE A 225 14.40 -10.64 -3.91
C ILE A 225 15.83 -10.19 -3.56
N GLU A 226 16.31 -10.50 -2.36
CA GLU A 226 17.67 -10.15 -1.86
C GLU A 226 18.24 -11.21 -0.91
#